data_5023baad891eada4f6ea2dfb690fe47c
#
_entry.id   5023baad891eada4f6ea2dfb690fe47c
#
_cell.length_a   1.000
_cell.length_b   1.000
_cell.length_c   1.000
_cell.angle_alpha   90.00
_cell.angle_beta   90.00
_cell.angle_gamma   90.00
#
_symmetry.space_group_name_H-M   'P 1'
#
loop_
_entity.id
_entity.type
_entity.pdbx_description
1 polymer ?
#
loop_
_entity_poly.entity_id
_entity_poly.type
_entity_poly.pdbx_seq_one_letter_code
_entity_poly.pdbx_strand_id
1 'polypeptide(L)'
;MTNTQPLNAIADPLARLMSRQDLIWDRVREIAKRERRGLYLHGRGGTGKTVKVENTLQEFGVVYELTRATYTKGGLREYIADCVDRSIEVIVFDDCGPLLKERPNISLFQALLDGKPFGYVRQGQAPTMIDYPGGIIFISNDPMPDGKMAGSLKSKGRVVDYSPADDELAAWMRQWAKGNGGPPRRDLTVAETTEAVEFLIANCLALNAPIDLRLADKTYGDYWAFKHGHTKSHWHVLVISEIQQSIIGATSGKLETPKERMDRERNIVRNIIGTAKSREEQVKLWLEMFPESTGRTFDRRKREIKAQVK
;
A
#
# COMPACT_ATOMS: atom_id res chain seq x y z
N MET A 1 28.31 15.32 -2.97
CA MET A 1 27.83 16.02 -1.74
C MET A 1 26.32 15.90 -1.73
N THR A 2 25.79 14.92 -1.01
CA THR A 2 24.34 14.71 -0.89
C THR A 2 23.81 15.74 0.10
N ASN A 3 22.94 16.60 -0.39
CA ASN A 3 22.27 17.63 0.39
C ASN A 3 21.28 16.94 1.36
N THR A 4 21.71 16.67 2.58
CA THR A 4 20.90 16.02 3.64
C THR A 4 19.97 17.03 4.31
N GLN A 5 19.08 17.65 3.54
CA GLN A 5 17.96 18.36 4.15
C GLN A 5 16.99 17.36 4.81
N PRO A 6 16.46 17.65 6.01
CA PRO A 6 15.43 16.82 6.61
C PRO A 6 14.22 16.72 5.64
N LEU A 7 13.67 15.53 5.48
CA LEU A 7 12.57 15.25 4.52
C LEU A 7 11.44 16.27 4.58
N ASN A 8 11.10 16.75 5.79
CA ASN A 8 10.05 17.75 6.00
C ASN A 8 10.41 19.17 5.51
N ALA A 9 11.68 19.44 5.18
CA ALA A 9 12.12 20.73 4.64
C ALA A 9 12.04 20.78 3.10
N ILE A 10 11.75 19.64 2.43
CA ILE A 10 11.59 19.59 0.98
C ILE A 10 10.16 20.04 0.65
N ALA A 11 10.02 21.18 -0.01
CA ALA A 11 8.71 21.75 -0.35
C ALA A 11 7.93 20.96 -1.39
N ASP A 12 8.61 20.39 -2.39
CA ASP A 12 8.00 19.59 -3.45
C ASP A 12 7.59 18.19 -2.96
N PRO A 13 6.29 17.83 -3.00
CA PRO A 13 5.80 16.52 -2.57
C PRO A 13 6.44 15.34 -3.33
N LEU A 14 6.66 15.50 -4.64
CA LEU A 14 7.29 14.45 -5.43
C LEU A 14 8.74 14.23 -5.03
N ALA A 15 9.50 15.29 -4.81
CA ALA A 15 10.89 15.21 -4.36
C ALA A 15 10.99 14.56 -2.96
N ARG A 16 10.05 14.84 -2.05
CA ARG A 16 9.97 14.16 -0.75
C ARG A 16 9.76 12.66 -0.92
N LEU A 17 8.81 12.27 -1.78
CA LEU A 17 8.56 10.85 -2.05
C LEU A 17 9.79 10.17 -2.65
N MET A 18 10.44 10.78 -3.63
CA MET A 18 11.66 10.24 -4.24
C MET A 18 12.73 10.01 -3.18
N SER A 19 12.97 10.97 -2.29
CA SER A 19 13.94 10.82 -1.21
C SER A 19 13.59 9.68 -0.24
N ARG A 20 12.30 9.42 0.02
CA ARG A 20 11.87 8.25 0.80
C ARG A 20 12.12 6.94 0.06
N GLN A 21 11.91 6.93 -1.26
CA GLN A 21 12.17 5.76 -2.09
C GLN A 21 13.66 5.46 -2.23
N ASP A 22 14.49 6.49 -2.31
CA ASP A 22 15.95 6.37 -2.31
C ASP A 22 16.45 5.75 -1.00
N LEU A 23 15.83 6.13 0.14
CA LEU A 23 16.14 5.49 1.42
C LEU A 23 15.82 3.98 1.41
N ILE A 24 14.68 3.57 0.83
CA ILE A 24 14.38 2.14 0.68
C ILE A 24 15.43 1.49 -0.21
N TRP A 25 15.74 2.10 -1.36
CA TRP A 25 16.72 1.59 -2.29
C TRP A 25 18.08 1.37 -1.61
N ASP A 26 18.58 2.35 -0.85
CA ASP A 26 19.83 2.25 -0.09
C ASP A 26 19.80 1.06 0.88
N ARG A 27 18.69 0.88 1.63
CA ARG A 27 18.59 -0.19 2.62
C ARG A 27 18.45 -1.57 2.00
N VAL A 28 17.72 -1.69 0.89
CA VAL A 28 17.64 -2.95 0.12
C VAL A 28 19.00 -3.27 -0.52
N ARG A 29 19.73 -2.26 -1.02
CA ARG A 29 21.09 -2.42 -1.52
C ARG A 29 22.02 -2.99 -0.44
N GLU A 30 21.96 -2.47 0.80
CA GLU A 30 22.77 -3.01 1.92
C GLU A 30 22.51 -4.53 2.11
N ILE A 31 21.27 -5.00 1.91
CA ILE A 31 20.91 -6.42 1.99
C ILE A 31 21.42 -7.18 0.74
N ALA A 32 21.19 -6.66 -0.45
CA ALA A 32 21.61 -7.24 -1.72
C ALA A 32 23.14 -7.42 -1.78
N LYS A 33 23.90 -6.49 -1.21
CA LYS A 33 25.37 -6.54 -1.12
C LYS A 33 25.89 -7.30 0.11
N ARG A 34 25.01 -7.88 0.93
CA ARG A 34 25.35 -8.60 2.16
C ARG A 34 26.09 -7.74 3.19
N GLU A 35 25.98 -6.42 3.10
CA GLU A 35 26.50 -5.47 4.09
C GLU A 35 25.69 -5.51 5.39
N ARG A 36 24.41 -5.90 5.28
CA ARG A 36 23.48 -6.14 6.39
C ARG A 36 22.65 -7.40 6.11
N ARG A 37 22.14 -8.01 7.17
CA ARG A 37 21.34 -9.24 7.09
C ARG A 37 19.84 -9.04 7.24
N GLY A 38 19.40 -7.90 7.73
CA GLY A 38 17.97 -7.67 7.98
C GLY A 38 17.50 -6.26 7.70
N LEU A 39 16.32 -6.17 7.09
CA LEU A 39 15.56 -4.94 6.91
C LEU A 39 14.13 -5.17 7.38
N TYR A 40 13.60 -4.25 8.19
CA TYR A 40 12.18 -4.16 8.49
C TYR A 40 11.63 -2.88 7.89
N LEU A 41 10.78 -3.02 6.88
CA LEU A 41 10.12 -1.92 6.18
C LEU A 41 8.65 -1.90 6.55
N HIS A 42 8.19 -0.84 7.21
CA HIS A 42 6.78 -0.72 7.57
C HIS A 42 6.18 0.61 7.10
N GLY A 43 4.85 0.68 7.14
CA GLY A 43 4.08 1.84 6.78
C GLY A 43 2.76 1.46 6.15
N ARG A 44 1.90 2.43 5.89
CA ARG A 44 0.55 2.24 5.36
C ARG A 44 0.52 1.32 4.13
N GLY A 45 -0.53 0.49 4.01
CA GLY A 45 -0.79 -0.31 2.82
C GLY A 45 -0.99 0.54 1.56
N GLY A 46 -0.75 -0.06 0.38
CA GLY A 46 -0.99 0.62 -0.91
C GLY A 46 0.00 1.74 -1.27
N THR A 47 1.13 1.83 -0.59
CA THR A 47 2.16 2.87 -0.82
C THR A 47 3.31 2.43 -1.73
N GLY A 48 3.28 1.19 -2.25
CA GLY A 48 4.29 0.68 -3.19
C GLY A 48 5.54 0.06 -2.56
N LYS A 49 5.55 -0.23 -1.25
CA LYS A 49 6.70 -0.82 -0.53
C LYS A 49 7.25 -2.07 -1.22
N THR A 50 6.40 -3.06 -1.43
CA THR A 50 6.78 -4.36 -2.01
C THR A 50 7.37 -4.20 -3.41
N VAL A 51 6.71 -3.41 -4.26
CA VAL A 51 7.18 -3.14 -5.63
C VAL A 51 8.56 -2.48 -5.62
N LYS A 52 8.80 -1.52 -4.71
CA LYS A 52 10.10 -0.85 -4.62
C LYS A 52 11.20 -1.82 -4.16
N VAL A 53 10.90 -2.72 -3.22
CA VAL A 53 11.85 -3.76 -2.77
C VAL A 53 12.18 -4.71 -3.92
N GLU A 54 11.16 -5.26 -4.61
CA GLU A 54 11.35 -6.19 -5.72
C GLU A 54 12.16 -5.57 -6.86
N ASN A 55 11.77 -4.36 -7.31
CA ASN A 55 12.51 -3.66 -8.37
C ASN A 55 13.97 -3.43 -7.99
N THR A 56 14.25 -3.09 -6.72
CA THR A 56 15.62 -2.88 -6.27
C THR A 56 16.42 -4.19 -6.24
N LEU A 57 15.84 -5.29 -5.76
CA LEU A 57 16.50 -6.60 -5.78
C LEU A 57 16.79 -7.08 -7.21
N GLN A 58 15.83 -6.87 -8.13
CA GLN A 58 16.00 -7.17 -9.56
C GLN A 58 17.12 -6.32 -10.20
N GLU A 59 17.20 -5.01 -9.88
CA GLU A 59 18.26 -4.11 -10.35
C GLU A 59 19.66 -4.62 -9.97
N PHE A 60 19.79 -5.23 -8.78
CA PHE A 60 21.05 -5.83 -8.32
C PHE A 60 21.26 -7.27 -8.79
N GLY A 61 20.34 -7.86 -9.55
CA GLY A 61 20.42 -9.23 -10.05
C GLY A 61 20.40 -10.29 -8.94
N VAL A 62 19.79 -9.99 -7.80
CA VAL A 62 19.73 -10.89 -6.63
C VAL A 62 18.67 -11.94 -6.84
N VAL A 63 19.00 -13.21 -6.55
CA VAL A 63 18.00 -14.29 -6.51
C VAL A 63 17.22 -14.18 -5.20
N TYR A 64 15.95 -13.81 -5.29
CA TYR A 64 15.10 -13.62 -4.12
C TYR A 64 13.82 -14.43 -4.19
N GLU A 65 13.26 -14.72 -3.02
CA GLU A 65 11.94 -15.34 -2.86
C GLU A 65 11.04 -14.40 -2.05
N LEU A 66 9.87 -14.06 -2.59
CA LEU A 66 8.85 -13.29 -1.91
C LEU A 66 7.73 -14.20 -1.44
N THR A 67 7.42 -14.15 -0.14
CA THR A 67 6.37 -14.96 0.46
C THR A 67 5.39 -14.13 1.28
N ARG A 68 4.11 -14.48 1.19
CA ARG A 68 2.98 -13.96 1.99
C ARG A 68 2.32 -15.06 2.81
N ALA A 69 2.96 -16.22 2.87
CA ALA A 69 2.38 -17.40 3.51
C ALA A 69 2.36 -17.27 5.05
N THR A 70 1.36 -17.87 5.64
CA THR A 70 1.32 -18.15 7.09
C THR A 70 2.02 -19.47 7.34
N TYR A 71 3.00 -19.47 8.23
CA TYR A 71 3.81 -20.63 8.52
C TYR A 71 3.51 -21.20 9.90
N THR A 72 3.40 -22.53 9.99
CA THR A 72 3.55 -23.21 11.29
C THR A 72 5.01 -23.15 11.72
N LYS A 73 5.27 -23.40 13.02
CA LYS A 73 6.62 -23.41 13.58
C LYS A 73 7.61 -24.33 12.84
N GLY A 74 7.16 -25.49 12.39
CA GLY A 74 7.97 -26.42 11.59
C GLY A 74 8.09 -25.96 10.14
N GLY A 75 6.99 -25.56 9.53
CA GLY A 75 6.93 -25.16 8.13
C GLY A 75 7.83 -23.97 7.79
N LEU A 76 7.99 -22.99 8.69
CA LEU A 76 8.92 -21.87 8.46
C LEU A 76 10.38 -22.36 8.35
N ARG A 77 10.79 -23.34 9.16
CA ARG A 77 12.14 -23.89 9.10
C ARG A 77 12.38 -24.68 7.84
N GLU A 78 11.40 -25.49 7.45
CA GLU A 78 11.43 -26.24 6.20
C GLU A 78 11.50 -25.32 4.98
N TYR A 79 10.73 -24.25 5.00
CA TYR A 79 10.76 -23.22 3.97
C TYR A 79 12.14 -22.56 3.84
N ILE A 80 12.77 -22.22 4.97
CA ILE A 80 14.12 -21.62 4.94
C ILE A 80 15.15 -22.64 4.45
N ALA A 81 15.03 -23.92 4.85
CA ALA A 81 15.90 -24.97 4.35
C ALA A 81 15.78 -25.12 2.82
N ASP A 82 14.55 -25.13 2.30
CA ASP A 82 14.30 -25.16 0.85
C ASP A 82 14.89 -23.92 0.14
N CYS A 83 14.81 -22.74 0.75
CA CYS A 83 15.46 -21.54 0.23
C CYS A 83 17.00 -21.69 0.16
N VAL A 84 17.63 -22.35 1.15
CA VAL A 84 19.07 -22.66 1.10
C VAL A 84 19.39 -23.61 -0.06
N ASP A 85 18.62 -24.69 -0.21
CA ASP A 85 18.82 -25.69 -1.26
C ASP A 85 18.67 -25.06 -2.68
N ARG A 86 17.77 -24.09 -2.82
CA ARG A 86 17.57 -23.33 -4.07
C ARG A 86 18.50 -22.12 -4.23
N SER A 87 19.45 -21.93 -3.32
CA SER A 87 20.40 -20.82 -3.36
C SER A 87 19.74 -19.43 -3.38
N ILE A 88 18.63 -19.28 -2.67
CA ILE A 88 17.95 -17.97 -2.50
C ILE A 88 18.84 -17.04 -1.67
N GLU A 89 19.20 -15.90 -2.23
CA GLU A 89 20.09 -14.93 -1.60
C GLU A 89 19.35 -13.97 -0.65
N VAL A 90 18.08 -13.67 -0.95
CA VAL A 90 17.24 -12.80 -0.11
C VAL A 90 15.84 -13.38 0.03
N ILE A 91 15.35 -13.53 1.27
CA ILE A 91 13.95 -13.88 1.53
C ILE A 91 13.20 -12.62 1.91
N VAL A 92 12.10 -12.35 1.21
CA VAL A 92 11.19 -11.23 1.48
C VAL A 92 9.91 -11.77 2.08
N PHE A 93 9.67 -11.48 3.36
CA PHE A 93 8.41 -11.77 4.05
C PHE A 93 7.48 -10.56 3.94
N ASP A 94 6.48 -10.63 3.07
CA ASP A 94 5.46 -9.59 2.91
C ASP A 94 4.25 -9.89 3.81
N ASP A 95 3.65 -8.86 4.42
CA ASP A 95 2.58 -8.97 5.43
C ASP A 95 2.97 -9.82 6.68
N CYS A 96 4.22 -9.70 7.12
CA CYS A 96 4.83 -10.53 8.15
C CYS A 96 4.39 -10.24 9.60
N GLY A 97 3.45 -9.32 9.83
CA GLY A 97 3.05 -8.92 11.19
C GLY A 97 2.70 -10.09 12.13
N PRO A 98 1.86 -11.06 11.73
CA PRO A 98 1.57 -12.24 12.56
C PRO A 98 2.80 -13.11 12.83
N LEU A 99 3.67 -13.28 11.83
CA LEU A 99 4.87 -14.11 11.90
C LEU A 99 5.85 -13.64 12.98
N LEU A 100 5.95 -12.33 13.19
CA LEU A 100 6.86 -11.71 14.16
C LEU A 100 6.29 -11.64 15.58
N LYS A 101 5.03 -11.99 15.81
CA LYS A 101 4.40 -12.05 17.13
C LYS A 101 4.65 -13.40 17.83
N GLU A 102 5.00 -14.43 17.10
CA GLU A 102 5.20 -15.77 17.62
C GLU A 102 6.62 -15.94 18.19
N ARG A 103 6.74 -16.21 19.51
CA ARG A 103 8.03 -16.39 20.21
C ARG A 103 9.01 -17.37 19.54
N PRO A 104 8.57 -18.55 19.02
CA PRO A 104 9.49 -19.48 18.38
C PRO A 104 10.13 -18.93 17.11
N ASN A 105 9.39 -18.13 16.35
CA ASN A 105 9.88 -17.50 15.12
C ASN A 105 10.90 -16.40 15.45
N ILE A 106 10.71 -15.69 16.57
CA ILE A 106 11.65 -14.65 17.02
C ILE A 106 13.05 -15.21 17.18
N SER A 107 13.20 -16.36 17.87
CA SER A 107 14.52 -16.98 18.08
C SER A 107 15.16 -17.44 16.77
N LEU A 108 14.34 -17.95 15.85
CA LEU A 108 14.79 -18.32 14.51
C LEU A 108 15.32 -17.09 13.74
N PHE A 109 14.53 -16.03 13.67
CA PHE A 109 14.95 -14.80 12.97
C PHE A 109 16.16 -14.14 13.62
N GLN A 110 16.29 -14.22 14.94
CA GLN A 110 17.49 -13.77 15.65
C GLN A 110 18.74 -14.53 15.19
N ALA A 111 18.67 -15.86 15.08
CA ALA A 111 19.77 -16.68 14.59
C ALA A 111 20.14 -16.32 13.14
N LEU A 112 19.15 -16.16 12.27
CA LEU A 112 19.34 -15.75 10.87
C LEU A 112 20.01 -14.37 10.76
N LEU A 113 19.54 -13.39 11.54
CA LEU A 113 20.13 -12.04 11.58
C LEU A 113 21.55 -12.04 12.15
N ASP A 114 21.88 -12.99 13.05
CA ASP A 114 23.22 -13.19 13.58
C ASP A 114 24.15 -13.91 12.61
N GLY A 115 23.61 -14.49 11.53
CA GLY A 115 24.36 -15.39 10.67
C GLY A 115 24.82 -16.65 11.38
N LYS A 116 24.01 -17.14 12.31
CA LYS A 116 24.29 -18.36 13.05
C LYS A 116 23.41 -19.50 12.53
N PRO A 117 24.00 -20.69 12.35
CA PRO A 117 23.21 -21.87 12.05
C PRO A 117 22.17 -22.10 13.15
N PHE A 118 20.99 -22.57 12.75
CA PHE A 118 19.94 -22.97 13.67
C PHE A 118 19.54 -24.42 13.41
N GLY A 119 19.28 -25.14 14.50
CA GLY A 119 18.86 -26.53 14.43
C GLY A 119 17.36 -26.68 14.61
N TYR A 120 16.79 -27.69 13.94
CA TYR A 120 15.48 -28.19 14.28
C TYR A 120 15.46 -29.73 14.22
N VAL A 121 14.58 -30.30 15.01
CA VAL A 121 14.41 -31.74 15.07
C VAL A 121 12.99 -32.08 14.61
N ARG A 122 12.86 -32.94 13.61
CA ARG A 122 11.59 -33.60 13.30
C ARG A 122 11.47 -34.82 14.18
N GLN A 123 10.24 -35.15 14.62
CA GLN A 123 10.01 -36.32 15.45
C GLN A 123 10.55 -37.60 14.77
N GLY A 124 11.44 -38.33 15.43
CA GLY A 124 12.05 -39.52 14.91
C GLY A 124 13.21 -39.32 13.91
N GLN A 125 13.70 -38.09 13.73
CA GLN A 125 14.84 -37.79 12.87
C GLN A 125 16.00 -37.18 13.63
N ALA A 126 17.20 -37.27 13.06
CA ALA A 126 18.37 -36.56 13.60
C ALA A 126 18.19 -35.04 13.47
N PRO A 127 18.82 -34.26 14.35
CA PRO A 127 18.83 -32.79 14.25
C PRO A 127 19.38 -32.35 12.90
N THR A 128 18.62 -31.47 12.22
CA THR A 128 19.08 -30.84 10.98
C THR A 128 19.56 -29.43 11.32
N MET A 129 20.79 -29.10 10.90
CA MET A 129 21.34 -27.76 11.01
C MET A 129 21.15 -27.02 9.68
N ILE A 130 20.61 -25.81 9.77
CA ILE A 130 20.42 -24.92 8.61
C ILE A 130 21.32 -23.72 8.81
N ASP A 131 22.17 -23.45 7.83
CA ASP A 131 22.95 -22.22 7.72
C ASP A 131 22.45 -21.43 6.51
N TYR A 132 21.77 -20.32 6.79
CA TYR A 132 21.29 -19.42 5.73
C TYR A 132 22.21 -18.20 5.66
N PRO A 133 23.03 -18.08 4.60
CA PRO A 133 23.99 -16.98 4.46
C PRO A 133 23.36 -15.69 3.92
N GLY A 134 22.11 -15.75 3.52
CA GLY A 134 21.41 -14.67 2.82
C GLY A 134 20.88 -13.55 3.71
N GLY A 135 20.18 -12.63 3.09
CA GLY A 135 19.50 -11.52 3.75
C GLY A 135 18.01 -11.76 3.93
N ILE A 136 17.40 -11.03 4.87
CA ILE A 136 15.97 -11.09 5.14
C ILE A 136 15.38 -9.69 5.11
N ILE A 137 14.29 -9.54 4.37
CA ILE A 137 13.49 -8.33 4.33
C ILE A 137 12.09 -8.64 4.84
N PHE A 138 11.66 -7.87 5.85
CA PHE A 138 10.32 -7.92 6.39
C PHE A 138 9.55 -6.69 5.92
N ILE A 139 8.38 -6.90 5.31
CA ILE A 139 7.45 -5.84 4.92
C ILE A 139 6.18 -5.98 5.76
N SER A 140 5.74 -4.87 6.37
CA SER A 140 4.54 -4.84 7.21
C SER A 140 3.75 -3.55 7.02
N ASN A 141 2.46 -3.60 7.33
CA ASN A 141 1.64 -2.39 7.46
C ASN A 141 1.73 -1.80 8.88
N ASP A 142 2.11 -2.62 9.86
CA ASP A 142 2.25 -2.22 11.26
C ASP A 142 3.70 -1.84 11.60
N PRO A 143 3.90 -0.91 12.54
CA PRO A 143 5.21 -0.68 13.12
C PRO A 143 5.74 -1.97 13.75
N MET A 144 7.06 -2.04 13.88
CA MET A 144 7.70 -3.21 14.51
C MET A 144 7.16 -3.42 15.91
N PRO A 145 6.72 -4.66 16.25
CA PRO A 145 6.28 -4.98 17.60
C PRO A 145 7.40 -4.73 18.61
N ASP A 146 7.05 -4.17 19.77
CA ASP A 146 8.00 -4.01 20.86
C ASP A 146 8.50 -5.34 21.40
N GLY A 147 9.72 -5.35 21.97
CA GLY A 147 10.29 -6.51 22.63
C GLY A 147 11.61 -7.01 22.03
N LYS A 148 11.93 -8.29 22.28
CA LYS A 148 13.22 -8.90 21.92
C LYS A 148 13.53 -8.85 20.43
N MET A 149 12.51 -9.03 19.58
CA MET A 149 12.69 -8.98 18.12
C MET A 149 13.07 -7.57 17.65
N ALA A 150 12.41 -6.54 18.18
CA ALA A 150 12.74 -5.16 17.90
C ALA A 150 14.19 -4.83 18.29
N GLY A 151 14.64 -5.31 19.45
CA GLY A 151 16.04 -5.15 19.89
C GLY A 151 17.03 -5.78 18.91
N SER A 152 16.75 -7.00 18.45
CA SER A 152 17.61 -7.69 17.49
C SER A 152 17.66 -6.99 16.13
N LEU A 153 16.52 -6.64 15.57
CA LEU A 153 16.47 -5.95 14.28
C LEU A 153 17.09 -4.54 14.37
N LYS A 154 16.84 -3.79 15.44
CA LYS A 154 17.48 -2.48 15.64
C LYS A 154 19.00 -2.57 15.75
N SER A 155 19.54 -3.63 16.35
CA SER A 155 20.99 -3.81 16.52
C SER A 155 21.70 -4.40 15.32
N LYS A 156 21.05 -5.30 14.56
CA LYS A 156 21.66 -6.13 13.51
C LYS A 156 21.15 -5.85 12.10
N GLY A 157 19.99 -5.23 12.00
CA GLY A 157 19.34 -4.87 10.76
C GLY A 157 19.09 -3.37 10.65
N ARG A 158 18.11 -3.04 9.84
CA ARG A 158 17.59 -1.70 9.64
C ARG A 158 16.08 -1.70 9.85
N VAL A 159 15.57 -0.61 10.39
CA VAL A 159 14.11 -0.34 10.47
C VAL A 159 13.84 0.92 9.69
N VAL A 160 12.91 0.86 8.76
CA VAL A 160 12.49 1.98 7.92
C VAL A 160 10.98 2.17 8.04
N ASP A 161 10.58 3.36 8.44
CA ASP A 161 9.20 3.82 8.34
C ASP A 161 9.00 4.46 6.96
N TYR A 162 8.17 3.83 6.13
CA TYR A 162 7.77 4.33 4.84
C TYR A 162 6.29 4.70 4.85
N SER A 163 6.02 5.88 5.37
CA SER A 163 4.69 6.46 5.49
C SER A 163 4.59 7.77 4.69
N PRO A 164 4.53 7.68 3.34
CA PRO A 164 4.35 8.85 2.51
C PRO A 164 3.01 9.50 2.79
N ALA A 165 2.97 10.84 2.72
CA ALA A 165 1.76 11.61 2.84
C ALA A 165 0.89 11.53 1.58
N ASP A 166 -0.39 11.86 1.69
CA ASP A 166 -1.31 11.77 0.56
C ASP A 166 -0.95 12.74 -0.58
N ASP A 167 -0.39 13.91 -0.28
CA ASP A 167 0.11 14.84 -1.29
C ASP A 167 1.31 14.27 -2.07
N GLU A 168 2.19 13.50 -1.41
CA GLU A 168 3.31 12.80 -2.02
C GLU A 168 2.81 11.71 -2.99
N LEU A 169 1.84 10.90 -2.56
CA LEU A 169 1.24 9.85 -3.39
C LEU A 169 0.44 10.43 -4.57
N ALA A 170 -0.31 11.52 -4.33
CA ALA A 170 -1.02 12.23 -5.39
C ALA A 170 -0.06 12.78 -6.45
N ALA A 171 1.05 13.38 -6.03
CA ALA A 171 2.07 13.87 -6.95
C ALA A 171 2.65 12.73 -7.80
N TRP A 172 2.84 11.55 -7.22
CA TRP A 172 3.35 10.38 -7.93
C TRP A 172 2.33 9.81 -8.93
N MET A 173 1.06 9.70 -8.54
CA MET A 173 -0.01 9.31 -9.46
C MET A 173 -0.10 10.25 -10.67
N ARG A 174 0.09 11.55 -10.48
CA ARG A 174 0.16 12.53 -11.57
C ARG A 174 1.33 12.28 -12.54
N GLN A 175 2.47 11.83 -12.03
CA GLN A 175 3.58 11.41 -12.89
C GLN A 175 3.22 10.15 -13.69
N TRP A 176 2.58 9.18 -13.07
CA TRP A 176 2.09 7.99 -13.76
C TRP A 176 1.12 8.33 -14.91
N ALA A 177 0.19 9.24 -14.66
CA ALA A 177 -0.76 9.69 -15.68
C ALA A 177 -0.06 10.29 -16.92
N LYS A 178 1.09 10.93 -16.72
CA LYS A 178 1.93 11.46 -17.82
C LYS A 178 2.79 10.40 -18.53
N GLY A 179 2.76 9.16 -18.07
CA GLY A 179 3.51 8.04 -18.66
C GLY A 179 4.85 7.75 -18.02
N ASN A 180 5.12 8.33 -16.87
CA ASN A 180 6.36 8.11 -16.13
C ASN A 180 6.22 6.98 -15.10
N GLY A 181 6.15 5.73 -15.57
CA GLY A 181 5.94 4.55 -14.73
C GLY A 181 4.48 4.31 -14.36
N GLY A 182 4.25 3.55 -13.29
CA GLY A 182 2.91 3.23 -12.80
C GLY A 182 2.24 2.02 -13.46
N PRO A 183 0.94 1.80 -13.19
CA PRO A 183 0.20 0.69 -13.75
C PRO A 183 0.02 0.83 -15.29
N PRO A 184 -0.23 -0.28 -16.01
CA PRO A 184 -0.47 -0.25 -17.45
C PRO A 184 -1.67 0.64 -17.80
N ARG A 185 -1.48 1.55 -18.75
CA ARG A 185 -2.53 2.51 -19.19
C ARG A 185 -3.62 1.91 -20.07
N ARG A 186 -3.51 0.65 -20.48
CA ARG A 186 -4.54 -0.09 -21.21
C ARG A 186 -5.07 0.67 -22.44
N ASP A 187 -4.25 1.21 -23.32
CA ASP A 187 -4.62 2.04 -24.50
C ASP A 187 -5.30 3.39 -24.17
N LEU A 188 -5.34 3.79 -22.90
CA LEU A 188 -5.76 5.15 -22.56
C LEU A 188 -4.69 6.17 -22.95
N THR A 189 -5.14 7.31 -23.46
CA THR A 189 -4.28 8.46 -23.76
C THR A 189 -3.78 9.13 -22.48
N VAL A 190 -2.75 9.98 -22.59
CA VAL A 190 -2.27 10.80 -21.45
C VAL A 190 -3.38 11.72 -20.92
N ALA A 191 -4.25 12.24 -21.79
CA ALA A 191 -5.36 13.09 -21.36
C ALA A 191 -6.37 12.29 -20.52
N GLU A 192 -6.74 11.08 -20.96
CA GLU A 192 -7.68 10.20 -20.25
C GLU A 192 -7.12 9.70 -18.93
N THR A 193 -5.84 9.29 -18.87
CA THR A 193 -5.20 8.88 -17.62
C THR A 193 -5.05 10.06 -16.65
N THR A 194 -4.82 11.28 -17.15
CA THR A 194 -4.78 12.49 -16.33
C THR A 194 -6.14 12.81 -15.75
N GLU A 195 -7.21 12.77 -16.57
CA GLU A 195 -8.59 12.95 -16.11
C GLU A 195 -8.95 11.93 -15.02
N ALA A 196 -8.64 10.66 -15.24
CA ALA A 196 -8.92 9.58 -14.33
C ALA A 196 -8.20 9.78 -12.96
N VAL A 197 -6.93 10.15 -12.98
CA VAL A 197 -6.14 10.38 -11.76
C VAL A 197 -6.61 11.63 -11.01
N GLU A 198 -6.88 12.74 -11.71
CA GLU A 198 -7.37 13.95 -11.03
C GLU A 198 -8.74 13.73 -10.41
N PHE A 199 -9.62 12.99 -11.09
CA PHE A 199 -10.92 12.59 -10.52
C PHE A 199 -10.74 11.73 -9.28
N LEU A 200 -9.87 10.70 -9.31
CA LEU A 200 -9.56 9.85 -8.17
C LEU A 200 -9.05 10.67 -6.97
N ILE A 201 -8.03 11.52 -7.19
CA ILE A 201 -7.43 12.34 -6.13
C ILE A 201 -8.45 13.29 -5.52
N ALA A 202 -9.22 14.01 -6.36
CA ALA A 202 -10.23 14.94 -5.90
C ALA A 202 -11.29 14.26 -5.01
N ASN A 203 -11.72 13.05 -5.39
CA ASN A 203 -12.71 12.30 -4.60
C ASN A 203 -12.12 11.67 -3.34
N CYS A 204 -10.87 11.20 -3.36
CA CYS A 204 -10.19 10.78 -2.12
C CYS A 204 -10.13 11.93 -1.11
N LEU A 205 -9.72 13.12 -1.53
CA LEU A 205 -9.65 14.30 -0.67
C LEU A 205 -11.03 14.72 -0.15
N ALA A 206 -12.05 14.75 -1.02
CA ALA A 206 -13.40 15.14 -0.65
C ALA A 206 -14.07 14.18 0.34
N LEU A 207 -13.72 12.91 0.29
CA LEU A 207 -14.24 11.85 1.16
C LEU A 207 -13.37 11.59 2.39
N ASN A 208 -12.26 12.32 2.56
CA ASN A 208 -11.22 12.05 3.54
C ASN A 208 -10.72 10.59 3.48
N ALA A 209 -10.68 10.02 2.28
CA ALA A 209 -10.15 8.70 2.03
C ALA A 209 -8.62 8.78 1.85
N PRO A 210 -7.87 7.83 2.41
CA PRO A 210 -6.43 7.77 2.16
C PRO A 210 -6.16 7.47 0.69
N ILE A 211 -5.17 8.14 0.11
CA ILE A 211 -4.73 7.86 -1.26
C ILE A 211 -3.96 6.54 -1.26
N ASP A 212 -4.45 5.56 -2.03
CA ASP A 212 -3.84 4.24 -2.22
C ASP A 212 -3.46 4.08 -3.71
N LEU A 213 -2.20 3.76 -3.98
CA LEU A 213 -1.69 3.61 -5.34
C LEU A 213 -2.39 2.50 -6.13
N ARG A 214 -2.94 1.49 -5.45
CA ARG A 214 -3.74 0.42 -6.08
C ARG A 214 -5.02 0.95 -6.71
N LEU A 215 -5.56 2.06 -6.18
CA LEU A 215 -6.75 2.69 -6.75
C LEU A 215 -6.48 3.28 -8.14
N ALA A 216 -5.25 3.68 -8.46
CA ALA A 216 -4.91 4.19 -9.79
C ALA A 216 -5.09 3.11 -10.87
N ASP A 217 -4.62 1.87 -10.64
CA ASP A 217 -4.80 0.77 -11.60
C ASP A 217 -6.29 0.41 -11.78
N LYS A 218 -7.04 0.34 -10.68
CA LYS A 218 -8.48 0.11 -10.72
C LYS A 218 -9.19 1.21 -11.50
N THR A 219 -8.85 2.47 -11.23
CA THR A 219 -9.43 3.64 -11.92
C THR A 219 -9.17 3.60 -13.43
N TYR A 220 -7.95 3.23 -13.85
CA TYR A 220 -7.66 3.03 -15.28
C TYR A 220 -8.47 1.89 -15.87
N GLY A 221 -8.67 0.80 -15.12
CA GLY A 221 -9.53 -0.32 -15.51
C GLY A 221 -10.99 0.10 -15.71
N ASP A 222 -11.54 0.85 -14.77
CA ASP A 222 -12.93 1.33 -14.81
C ASP A 222 -13.15 2.33 -15.95
N TYR A 223 -12.21 3.27 -16.15
CA TYR A 223 -12.27 4.21 -17.27
C TYR A 223 -12.21 3.47 -18.61
N TRP A 224 -11.26 2.55 -18.76
CA TRP A 224 -11.10 1.73 -19.96
C TRP A 224 -12.37 0.90 -20.26
N ALA A 225 -12.91 0.22 -19.25
CA ALA A 225 -14.12 -0.59 -19.41
C ALA A 225 -15.34 0.26 -19.81
N PHE A 226 -15.46 1.46 -19.25
CA PHE A 226 -16.52 2.40 -19.66
C PHE A 226 -16.33 2.87 -21.10
N LYS A 227 -15.12 3.28 -21.49
CA LYS A 227 -14.78 3.74 -22.85
C LYS A 227 -15.12 2.69 -23.91
N HIS A 228 -14.94 1.40 -23.61
CA HIS A 228 -15.19 0.30 -24.53
C HIS A 228 -16.60 -0.33 -24.39
N GLY A 229 -17.46 0.26 -23.59
CA GLY A 229 -18.85 -0.23 -23.43
C GLY A 229 -18.96 -1.54 -22.64
N HIS A 230 -17.94 -1.92 -21.86
CA HIS A 230 -17.94 -3.13 -21.03
C HIS A 230 -18.67 -2.96 -19.70
N THR A 231 -19.05 -1.73 -19.32
CA THR A 231 -19.84 -1.44 -18.13
C THR A 231 -21.11 -0.68 -18.45
N LYS A 232 -22.17 -0.92 -17.67
CA LYS A 232 -23.42 -0.13 -17.73
C LYS A 232 -23.33 1.15 -16.92
N SER A 233 -22.51 1.16 -15.87
CA SER A 233 -22.30 2.31 -14.99
C SER A 233 -21.20 3.21 -15.54
N HIS A 234 -21.34 4.51 -15.34
CA HIS A 234 -20.29 5.47 -15.68
C HIS A 234 -19.06 5.21 -14.79
N TRP A 235 -17.87 5.34 -15.33
CA TRP A 235 -16.62 5.07 -14.62
C TRP A 235 -16.45 5.90 -13.32
N HIS A 236 -16.99 7.12 -13.26
CA HIS A 236 -17.04 7.93 -12.04
C HIS A 236 -17.70 7.19 -10.86
N VAL A 237 -18.81 6.51 -11.13
CA VAL A 237 -19.56 5.78 -10.08
C VAL A 237 -18.74 4.60 -9.58
N LEU A 238 -18.07 3.88 -10.47
CA LEU A 238 -17.22 2.74 -10.14
C LEU A 238 -16.06 3.19 -9.25
N VAL A 239 -15.35 4.25 -9.63
CA VAL A 239 -14.24 4.80 -8.84
C VAL A 239 -14.69 5.26 -7.46
N ILE A 240 -15.82 5.98 -7.36
CA ILE A 240 -16.33 6.42 -6.04
C ILE A 240 -16.70 5.20 -5.17
N SER A 241 -17.30 4.16 -5.76
CA SER A 241 -17.60 2.91 -5.04
C SER A 241 -16.33 2.26 -4.47
N GLU A 242 -15.25 2.19 -5.26
CA GLU A 242 -13.95 1.66 -4.81
C GLU A 242 -13.36 2.49 -3.66
N ILE A 243 -13.43 3.83 -3.76
CA ILE A 243 -12.97 4.72 -2.69
C ILE A 243 -13.78 4.46 -1.40
N GLN A 244 -15.09 4.34 -1.49
CA GLN A 244 -15.96 4.05 -0.34
C GLN A 244 -15.62 2.70 0.30
N GLN A 245 -15.39 1.66 -0.50
CA GLN A 245 -14.96 0.36 0.00
C GLN A 245 -13.61 0.43 0.73
N SER A 246 -12.67 1.25 0.24
CA SER A 246 -11.38 1.46 0.90
C SER A 246 -11.52 2.10 2.27
N ILE A 247 -12.47 3.02 2.45
CA ILE A 247 -12.79 3.65 3.75
C ILE A 247 -13.37 2.60 4.71
N ILE A 248 -14.33 1.80 4.26
CA ILE A 248 -14.96 0.75 5.07
C ILE A 248 -13.92 -0.28 5.52
N GLY A 249 -13.03 -0.69 4.62
CA GLY A 249 -11.92 -1.61 4.94
C GLY A 249 -10.94 -1.04 5.96
N ALA A 250 -10.67 0.26 5.91
CA ALA A 250 -9.78 0.94 6.86
C ALA A 250 -10.45 1.17 8.24
N THR A 251 -11.77 1.27 8.27
CA THR A 251 -12.57 1.51 9.48
C THR A 251 -13.20 0.24 10.08
N SER A 252 -12.85 -0.94 9.57
CA SER A 252 -13.42 -2.23 10.04
C SER A 252 -13.10 -2.51 11.51
N GLY A 253 -13.76 -1.79 12.40
CA GLY A 253 -13.68 -1.78 13.86
C GLY A 253 -14.45 -0.64 14.53
N LYS A 254 -14.82 0.41 13.77
CA LYS A 254 -15.68 1.48 14.30
C LYS A 254 -16.94 1.61 13.45
N LEU A 255 -18.10 1.38 14.06
CA LEU A 255 -19.39 1.74 13.47
C LEU A 255 -19.39 3.26 13.20
N GLU A 256 -19.65 3.64 11.93
CA GLU A 256 -19.79 5.03 11.50
C GLU A 256 -20.87 5.74 12.33
N THR A 257 -20.52 6.84 12.95
CA THR A 257 -21.50 7.64 13.70
C THR A 257 -22.49 8.32 12.73
N PRO A 258 -23.71 8.64 13.18
CA PRO A 258 -24.68 9.36 12.34
C PRO A 258 -24.13 10.69 11.78
N LYS A 259 -23.25 11.36 12.52
CA LYS A 259 -22.59 12.60 12.09
C LYS A 259 -21.60 12.35 10.96
N GLU A 260 -20.72 11.34 11.09
CA GLU A 260 -19.74 10.96 10.07
C GLU A 260 -20.45 10.53 8.77
N ARG A 261 -21.54 9.76 8.87
CA ARG A 261 -22.38 9.41 7.73
C ARG A 261 -22.95 10.63 7.02
N MET A 262 -23.48 11.60 7.77
CA MET A 262 -24.01 12.85 7.20
C MET A 262 -22.95 13.67 6.50
N ASP A 263 -21.76 13.77 7.07
CA ASP A 263 -20.65 14.53 6.49
C ASP A 263 -20.14 13.87 5.21
N ARG A 264 -20.07 12.53 5.19
CA ARG A 264 -19.78 11.75 3.98
C ARG A 264 -20.82 11.99 2.87
N GLU A 265 -22.11 11.89 3.19
CA GLU A 265 -23.21 12.15 2.26
C GLU A 265 -23.11 13.55 1.65
N ARG A 266 -22.80 14.58 2.47
CA ARG A 266 -22.64 15.98 2.00
C ARG A 266 -21.46 16.11 1.03
N ASN A 267 -20.32 15.48 1.31
CA ASN A 267 -19.15 15.52 0.44
C ASN A 267 -19.44 14.89 -0.92
N ILE A 268 -20.12 13.74 -0.93
CA ILE A 268 -20.54 13.08 -2.17
C ILE A 268 -21.49 13.99 -2.99
N VAL A 269 -22.45 14.64 -2.34
CA VAL A 269 -23.36 15.59 -3.02
C VAL A 269 -22.58 16.78 -3.62
N ARG A 270 -21.55 17.31 -2.94
CA ARG A 270 -20.69 18.36 -3.51
C ARG A 270 -20.03 17.90 -4.80
N ASN A 271 -19.50 16.68 -4.82
CA ASN A 271 -18.84 16.12 -6.00
C ASN A 271 -19.83 15.89 -7.15
N ILE A 272 -21.00 15.30 -6.86
CA ILE A 272 -22.04 15.10 -7.87
C ILE A 272 -22.47 16.44 -8.50
N ILE A 273 -22.62 17.50 -7.71
CA ILE A 273 -22.97 18.84 -8.22
C ILE A 273 -21.86 19.40 -9.12
N GLY A 274 -20.58 19.10 -8.79
CA GLY A 274 -19.44 19.53 -9.60
C GLY A 274 -19.27 18.79 -10.92
N THR A 275 -19.76 17.55 -11.02
CA THR A 275 -19.55 16.67 -12.18
C THR A 275 -20.76 16.58 -13.11
N ALA A 276 -21.98 16.56 -12.58
CA ALA A 276 -23.21 16.38 -13.35
C ALA A 276 -23.92 17.71 -13.64
N LYS A 277 -24.29 17.94 -14.92
CA LYS A 277 -24.85 19.21 -15.39
C LYS A 277 -26.34 19.36 -15.09
N SER A 278 -27.11 18.25 -15.10
CA SER A 278 -28.56 18.29 -14.85
C SER A 278 -28.93 17.73 -13.48
N ARG A 279 -30.11 18.15 -12.96
CA ARG A 279 -30.65 17.59 -11.70
C ARG A 279 -30.98 16.11 -11.84
N GLU A 280 -31.48 15.68 -12.98
CA GLU A 280 -31.84 14.28 -13.24
C GLU A 280 -30.60 13.39 -13.18
N GLU A 281 -29.52 13.79 -13.84
CA GLU A 281 -28.23 13.12 -13.81
C GLU A 281 -27.66 13.08 -12.39
N GLN A 282 -27.73 14.19 -11.66
CA GLN A 282 -27.29 14.28 -10.26
C GLN A 282 -28.04 13.31 -9.36
N VAL A 283 -29.38 13.23 -9.49
CA VAL A 283 -30.19 12.30 -8.71
C VAL A 283 -29.94 10.86 -9.13
N LYS A 284 -29.73 10.59 -10.40
CA LYS A 284 -29.39 9.26 -10.91
C LYS A 284 -28.07 8.77 -10.29
N LEU A 285 -27.00 9.58 -10.34
CA LEU A 285 -25.71 9.27 -9.72
C LEU A 285 -25.84 9.04 -8.20
N TRP A 286 -26.66 9.87 -7.53
CA TRP A 286 -26.92 9.69 -6.10
C TRP A 286 -27.58 8.35 -5.77
N LEU A 287 -28.59 7.94 -6.53
CA LEU A 287 -29.31 6.69 -6.31
C LEU A 287 -28.48 5.45 -6.67
N GLU A 288 -27.57 5.56 -7.64
CA GLU A 288 -26.60 4.52 -7.95
C GLU A 288 -25.64 4.29 -6.78
N MET A 289 -25.25 5.35 -6.05
CA MET A 289 -24.33 5.27 -4.90
C MET A 289 -25.04 4.91 -3.58
N PHE A 290 -26.30 5.24 -3.46
CA PHE A 290 -27.14 5.01 -2.28
C PHE A 290 -28.50 4.40 -2.70
N PRO A 291 -28.53 3.11 -3.06
CA PRO A 291 -29.75 2.47 -3.57
C PRO A 291 -30.93 2.51 -2.57
N GLU A 292 -30.63 2.55 -1.25
CA GLU A 292 -31.62 2.68 -0.19
C GLU A 292 -32.10 4.12 0.05
N SER A 293 -31.54 5.10 -0.65
CA SER A 293 -31.84 6.51 -0.48
C SER A 293 -32.93 6.99 -1.45
N THR A 294 -33.22 8.29 -1.41
CA THR A 294 -34.19 8.91 -2.31
C THR A 294 -33.65 10.22 -2.87
N GLY A 295 -34.19 10.67 -4.01
CA GLY A 295 -33.88 11.99 -4.56
C GLY A 295 -34.22 13.14 -3.60
N ARG A 296 -35.21 12.93 -2.67
CA ARG A 296 -35.53 13.90 -1.61
C ARG A 296 -34.36 14.04 -0.60
N THR A 297 -33.69 12.96 -0.29
CA THR A 297 -32.49 12.97 0.58
C THR A 297 -31.37 13.75 -0.09
N PHE A 298 -31.11 13.51 -1.38
CA PHE A 298 -30.15 14.29 -2.17
C PHE A 298 -30.46 15.78 -2.11
N ASP A 299 -31.70 16.19 -2.43
CA ASP A 299 -32.10 17.61 -2.43
C ASP A 299 -32.00 18.24 -1.01
N ARG A 300 -32.24 17.48 0.04
CA ARG A 300 -32.02 17.93 1.42
C ARG A 300 -30.55 18.21 1.68
N ARG A 301 -29.64 17.28 1.35
CA ARG A 301 -28.19 17.45 1.51
C ARG A 301 -27.66 18.63 0.68
N LYS A 302 -28.17 18.79 -0.54
CA LYS A 302 -27.84 19.93 -1.40
C LYS A 302 -28.23 21.28 -0.79
N ARG A 303 -29.38 21.37 -0.09
CA ARG A 303 -29.81 22.58 0.65
C ARG A 303 -28.93 22.85 1.86
N GLU A 304 -28.58 21.81 2.63
CA GLU A 304 -27.69 21.91 3.80
C GLU A 304 -26.31 22.48 3.40
N ILE A 305 -25.75 22.01 2.27
CA ILE A 305 -24.46 22.53 1.74
C ILE A 305 -24.58 24.01 1.38
N LYS A 306 -25.65 24.39 0.67
CA LYS A 306 -25.87 25.81 0.32
C LYS A 306 -26.04 26.73 1.52
N ALA A 307 -26.60 26.23 2.61
CA ALA A 307 -26.78 26.99 3.86
C ALA A 307 -25.45 27.19 4.62
N GLN A 308 -24.44 26.33 4.42
CA GLN A 308 -23.12 26.46 5.06
C GLN A 308 -22.18 27.44 4.34
N VAL A 309 -22.51 27.86 3.12
CA VAL A 309 -21.71 28.80 2.29
C VAL A 309 -22.19 30.24 2.44
N LYS A 310 -23.33 30.47 3.10
CA LYS A 310 -23.81 31.79 3.52
C LYS A 310 -23.35 32.10 4.94
#